data_0a88ad4496e3bc76bb7a09be72a19743
#
_entry.id   0a88ad4496e3bc76bb7a09be72a19743
#
_cell.length_a   1.000
_cell.length_b   1.000
_cell.length_c   1.000
_cell.angle_alpha   90.00
_cell.angle_beta   90.00
_cell.angle_gamma   90.00
#
_symmetry.space_group_name_H-M   'P 1'
#
loop_
_entity.id
_entity.type
_entity.pdbx_description
1 polymer ?
#
loop_
_entity_poly.entity_id
_entity_poly.type
_entity_poly.pdbx_seq_one_letter_code
_entity_poly.pdbx_strand_id
1 'polypeptide(L)'
;MKYYSFSTPRPIVFDVCGNLRSTNGFLHHRRCFDRWVFIYVKTGSLHLSQDGEDFTVGSGEYVFLPPYHEHFGTEPSKSLLAYFWVHFTLPEGTEVTPYPDLPTLDELGLSHFKADGAADRDTTPVGERTASAPDGENAGAVDESAARGKEGAADESAARDLYLWPERGSTHYRGKIPQYFAELLDMTRQQPTYPAHMPACLLTLLLMQVSRETQESLVVQENDLPPILNKVTKWMRSNLDNDISMFYAAAEFNYSPDYLASLFRKYFHMSFTRCLNLMRIDAAKAMLVSQNCSIKEAAYSCGFPDEKYFMKVFREVVGMTPTAYKNTYFKYENM
;
A
#
# COMPACT_ATOMS: atom_id res chain seq x y z
N MET A 1 3.46 4.43 18.10
CA MET A 1 4.18 3.96 16.88
C MET A 1 4.70 5.18 16.17
N LYS A 2 6.00 5.25 15.90
CA LYS A 2 6.61 6.45 15.29
C LYS A 2 6.26 6.55 13.80
N TYR A 3 6.26 7.79 13.30
CA TYR A 3 6.10 8.14 11.89
C TYR A 3 7.22 9.08 11.48
N TYR A 4 7.57 9.06 10.21
CA TYR A 4 8.61 9.90 9.64
C TYR A 4 8.04 10.63 8.42
N SER A 5 8.10 11.97 8.41
CA SER A 5 7.77 12.74 7.22
C SER A 5 8.98 13.46 6.67
N PHE A 6 9.02 13.64 5.36
CA PHE A 6 10.00 14.44 4.65
C PHE A 6 9.48 14.78 3.26
N SER A 7 10.06 15.79 2.65
CA SER A 7 9.79 16.17 1.26
C SER A 7 11.09 16.17 0.47
N THR A 8 11.05 15.63 -0.74
CA THR A 8 12.20 15.66 -1.65
C THR A 8 11.75 15.59 -3.11
N PRO A 9 12.22 16.51 -3.97
CA PRO A 9 11.98 16.47 -5.42
C PRO A 9 12.92 15.49 -6.14
N ARG A 10 13.86 14.87 -5.42
CA ARG A 10 14.87 13.96 -5.99
C ARG A 10 14.52 12.51 -5.68
N PRO A 11 14.83 11.57 -6.60
CA PRO A 11 14.69 10.15 -6.32
C PRO A 11 15.48 9.70 -5.08
N ILE A 12 14.92 8.77 -4.33
CA ILE A 12 15.58 8.11 -3.20
C ILE A 12 16.86 7.40 -3.70
N VAL A 13 17.94 7.49 -2.97
CA VAL A 13 19.21 6.89 -3.37
C VAL A 13 19.24 5.41 -2.99
N PHE A 14 19.16 4.56 -4.00
CA PHE A 14 19.27 3.11 -3.85
C PHE A 14 20.72 2.69 -3.55
N ASP A 15 20.91 1.80 -2.57
CA ASP A 15 22.21 1.20 -2.27
C ASP A 15 22.22 -0.29 -2.66
N VAL A 16 21.48 -1.13 -1.94
CA VAL A 16 21.45 -2.58 -2.17
C VAL A 16 20.12 -3.15 -1.69
N CYS A 17 19.67 -4.21 -2.32
CA CYS A 17 18.53 -4.99 -1.87
C CYS A 17 18.82 -6.49 -1.87
N GLY A 18 17.98 -7.23 -1.18
CA GLY A 18 18.08 -8.67 -1.14
C GLY A 18 16.81 -9.33 -0.59
N ASN A 19 16.86 -10.63 -0.57
CA ASN A 19 15.86 -11.46 0.08
C ASN A 19 16.53 -12.48 0.99
N LEU A 20 15.84 -12.84 2.06
CA LEU A 20 16.21 -13.95 2.93
C LEU A 20 15.11 -14.98 2.90
N ARG A 21 15.53 -16.25 2.86
CA ARG A 21 14.65 -17.39 3.13
C ARG A 21 15.37 -18.34 4.08
N SER A 22 14.74 -18.63 5.21
CA SER A 22 15.26 -19.58 6.19
C SER A 22 14.15 -20.50 6.66
N THR A 23 14.41 -21.78 6.72
CA THR A 23 13.42 -22.78 7.14
C THR A 23 13.27 -22.84 8.65
N ASN A 24 14.31 -22.53 9.41
CA ASN A 24 14.30 -22.51 10.86
C ASN A 24 15.57 -21.83 11.42
N GLY A 25 15.46 -21.26 12.63
CA GLY A 25 16.61 -20.85 13.42
C GLY A 25 17.32 -19.57 12.99
N PHE A 26 16.76 -18.79 12.05
CA PHE A 26 17.36 -17.51 11.67
C PHE A 26 17.19 -16.48 12.79
N LEU A 27 18.30 -15.91 13.23
CA LEU A 27 18.36 -14.78 14.16
C LEU A 27 18.96 -13.59 13.39
N HIS A 28 18.25 -12.46 13.41
CA HIS A 28 18.75 -11.24 12.76
C HIS A 28 20.00 -10.72 13.50
N HIS A 29 21.10 -10.55 12.75
CA HIS A 29 22.35 -10.09 13.35
C HIS A 29 22.23 -8.67 13.88
N ARG A 30 22.97 -8.36 14.96
CA ARG A 30 23.11 -7.02 15.49
C ARG A 30 23.80 -6.11 14.48
N ARG A 31 23.15 -4.98 14.17
CA ARG A 31 23.60 -4.05 13.13
C ARG A 31 23.27 -2.61 13.51
N CYS A 32 24.10 -1.70 13.01
CA CYS A 32 23.86 -0.27 13.02
C CYS A 32 24.39 0.28 11.69
N PHE A 33 23.53 0.84 10.86
CA PHE A 33 23.87 1.35 9.55
C PHE A 33 23.78 2.89 9.52
N ASP A 34 24.48 3.51 8.59
CA ASP A 34 24.39 4.94 8.24
C ASP A 34 23.29 5.27 7.24
N ARG A 35 22.39 4.31 7.03
CA ARG A 35 21.32 4.34 6.02
C ARG A 35 20.03 3.73 6.52
N TRP A 36 18.94 4.03 5.85
CA TRP A 36 17.65 3.40 6.09
C TRP A 36 17.66 1.94 5.65
N VAL A 37 16.98 1.10 6.41
CA VAL A 37 16.65 -0.27 6.02
C VAL A 37 15.15 -0.43 5.99
N PHE A 38 14.60 -0.88 4.87
CA PHE A 38 13.19 -1.25 4.76
C PHE A 38 13.11 -2.76 4.61
N ILE A 39 12.40 -3.42 5.54
CA ILE A 39 12.17 -4.86 5.54
C ILE A 39 10.69 -5.12 5.34
N TYR A 40 10.33 -6.03 4.43
CA TYR A 40 8.99 -6.53 4.23
C TYR A 40 8.96 -8.05 4.42
N VAL A 41 8.19 -8.55 5.38
CA VAL A 41 8.08 -9.98 5.69
C VAL A 41 7.01 -10.62 4.80
N LYS A 42 7.43 -11.56 3.95
CA LYS A 42 6.55 -12.35 3.07
C LYS A 42 5.85 -13.48 3.82
N THR A 43 6.62 -14.18 4.65
CA THR A 43 6.16 -15.40 5.35
C THR A 43 6.85 -15.50 6.69
N GLY A 44 6.13 -15.95 7.69
CA GLY A 44 6.65 -16.13 9.05
C GLY A 44 6.66 -14.84 9.85
N SER A 45 7.52 -14.80 10.86
CA SER A 45 7.65 -13.66 11.77
C SER A 45 9.12 -13.38 12.05
N LEU A 46 9.48 -12.11 12.00
CA LEU A 46 10.79 -11.58 12.32
C LEU A 46 10.73 -10.84 13.66
N HIS A 47 11.48 -11.31 14.64
CA HIS A 47 11.52 -10.72 15.99
C HIS A 47 12.75 -9.81 16.09
N LEU A 48 12.54 -8.53 16.35
CA LEU A 48 13.57 -7.51 16.40
C LEU A 48 13.51 -6.70 17.70
N SER A 49 14.66 -6.17 18.08
CA SER A 49 14.80 -5.08 19.03
C SER A 49 15.46 -3.89 18.36
N GLN A 50 14.96 -2.70 18.60
CA GLN A 50 15.56 -1.43 18.21
C GLN A 50 15.44 -0.43 19.36
N ASP A 51 16.54 0.20 19.73
CA ASP A 51 16.59 1.20 20.82
C ASP A 51 16.01 0.69 22.15
N GLY A 52 16.08 -0.62 22.40
CA GLY A 52 15.53 -1.27 23.61
C GLY A 52 14.03 -1.58 23.56
N GLU A 53 13.37 -1.33 22.43
CA GLU A 53 11.97 -1.73 22.18
C GLU A 53 11.94 -3.02 21.36
N ASP A 54 11.34 -4.07 21.92
CA ASP A 54 11.15 -5.35 21.22
C ASP A 54 9.83 -5.36 20.47
N PHE A 55 9.87 -5.85 19.22
CA PHE A 55 8.68 -5.95 18.37
C PHE A 55 8.79 -7.12 17.39
N THR A 56 7.65 -7.48 16.81
CA THR A 56 7.55 -8.54 15.81
C THR A 56 6.98 -7.96 14.53
N VAL A 57 7.58 -8.36 13.40
CA VAL A 57 7.09 -8.07 12.04
C VAL A 57 6.59 -9.37 11.45
N GLY A 58 5.29 -9.48 11.24
CA GLY A 58 4.61 -10.67 10.73
C GLY A 58 4.48 -10.67 9.20
N SER A 59 3.90 -11.77 8.67
CA SER A 59 3.64 -11.90 7.24
C SER A 59 2.72 -10.78 6.72
N GLY A 60 3.14 -10.11 5.65
CA GLY A 60 2.44 -8.95 5.07
C GLY A 60 2.74 -7.63 5.77
N GLU A 61 3.59 -7.65 6.79
CA GLU A 61 4.01 -6.47 7.51
C GLU A 61 5.41 -6.01 7.12
N TYR A 62 5.72 -4.77 7.43
CA TYR A 62 7.01 -4.16 7.16
C TYR A 62 7.51 -3.29 8.32
N VAL A 63 8.81 -3.00 8.28
CA VAL A 63 9.46 -2.06 9.21
C VAL A 63 10.47 -1.19 8.47
N PHE A 64 10.53 0.08 8.86
CA PHE A 64 11.61 1.01 8.56
C PHE A 64 12.55 1.11 9.77
N LEU A 65 13.82 0.82 9.54
CA LEU A 65 14.88 0.97 10.54
C LEU A 65 15.71 2.20 10.14
N PRO A 66 15.66 3.28 10.93
CA PRO A 66 16.35 4.53 10.60
C PRO A 66 17.87 4.40 10.72
N PRO A 67 18.64 5.29 10.06
CA PRO A 67 20.09 5.31 10.15
C PRO A 67 20.56 5.60 11.58
N TYR A 68 21.73 5.05 11.94
CA TYR A 68 22.41 5.22 13.24
C TYR A 68 21.68 4.63 14.45
N HIS A 69 20.60 3.86 14.25
CA HIS A 69 19.92 3.11 15.28
C HIS A 69 20.34 1.64 15.26
N GLU A 70 20.71 1.12 16.42
CA GLU A 70 21.08 -0.28 16.55
C GLU A 70 19.83 -1.15 16.53
N HIS A 71 19.87 -2.24 15.77
CA HIS A 71 18.81 -3.25 15.74
C HIS A 71 19.38 -4.65 15.66
N PHE A 72 18.66 -5.61 16.24
CA PHE A 72 19.07 -7.02 16.28
C PHE A 72 17.86 -7.94 16.49
N GLY A 73 18.05 -9.23 16.18
CA GLY A 73 17.03 -10.25 16.44
C GLY A 73 16.99 -10.62 17.91
N THR A 74 15.80 -10.68 18.49
CA THR A 74 15.57 -11.08 19.89
C THR A 74 15.34 -12.58 20.02
N GLU A 75 14.70 -13.20 19.04
CA GLU A 75 14.43 -14.64 19.00
C GLU A 75 14.72 -15.21 17.61
N PRO A 76 15.23 -16.47 17.53
CA PRO A 76 15.36 -17.16 16.27
C PRO A 76 13.98 -17.51 15.67
N SER A 77 13.87 -17.49 14.34
CA SER A 77 12.65 -17.91 13.66
C SER A 77 12.31 -19.37 13.99
N LYS A 78 11.05 -19.63 14.36
CA LYS A 78 10.54 -20.96 14.75
C LYS A 78 9.99 -21.77 13.57
N SER A 79 9.82 -21.11 12.40
CA SER A 79 9.27 -21.71 11.19
C SER A 79 9.90 -21.06 9.96
N LEU A 80 9.38 -21.36 8.77
CA LEU A 80 9.78 -20.70 7.54
C LEU A 80 9.66 -19.18 7.69
N LEU A 81 10.78 -18.50 7.53
CA LEU A 81 10.87 -17.05 7.45
C LEU A 81 11.32 -16.64 6.06
N ALA A 82 10.58 -15.79 5.41
CA ALA A 82 10.98 -15.17 4.15
C ALA A 82 10.68 -13.68 4.18
N TYR A 83 11.68 -12.86 3.88
CA TYR A 83 11.50 -11.41 3.80
C TYR A 83 12.36 -10.79 2.70
N PHE A 84 11.93 -9.63 2.22
CA PHE A 84 12.71 -8.73 1.40
C PHE A 84 13.32 -7.62 2.26
N TRP A 85 14.45 -7.10 1.82
CA TRP A 85 15.06 -5.94 2.43
C TRP A 85 15.72 -5.04 1.37
N VAL A 86 15.76 -3.75 1.63
CA VAL A 86 16.48 -2.77 0.83
C VAL A 86 17.15 -1.74 1.74
N HIS A 87 18.37 -1.40 1.41
CA HIS A 87 19.13 -0.30 2.01
C HIS A 87 19.09 0.90 1.08
N PHE A 88 18.91 2.08 1.66
CA PHE A 88 18.83 3.32 0.89
C PHE A 88 19.17 4.54 1.76
N THR A 89 19.51 5.63 1.09
CA THR A 89 19.67 6.94 1.74
C THR A 89 18.72 7.95 1.11
N LEU A 90 18.35 8.96 1.89
CA LEU A 90 17.59 10.09 1.36
C LEU A 90 18.56 11.03 0.63
N PRO A 91 18.08 11.79 -0.37
CA PRO A 91 18.89 12.79 -1.05
C PRO A 91 19.49 13.78 -0.05
N GLU A 92 20.69 14.24 -0.33
CA GLU A 92 21.40 15.22 0.51
C GLU A 92 20.57 16.48 0.73
N GLY A 93 20.50 16.93 1.98
CA GLY A 93 19.70 18.07 2.39
C GLY A 93 18.23 17.75 2.70
N THR A 94 17.82 16.47 2.64
CA THR A 94 16.46 16.06 3.05
C THR A 94 16.37 16.05 4.57
N GLU A 95 15.49 16.88 5.12
CA GLU A 95 15.16 16.89 6.55
C GLU A 95 14.03 15.90 6.84
N VAL A 96 14.23 15.06 7.86
CA VAL A 96 13.24 14.09 8.31
C VAL A 96 12.65 14.54 9.63
N THR A 97 11.34 14.67 9.68
CA THR A 97 10.60 15.00 10.91
C THR A 97 10.00 13.73 11.50
N PRO A 98 10.44 13.30 12.70
CA PRO A 98 9.82 12.19 13.40
C PRO A 98 8.58 12.63 14.17
N TYR A 99 7.54 11.80 14.15
CA TYR A 99 6.33 11.96 14.95
C TYR A 99 6.15 10.75 15.87
N PRO A 100 5.84 10.94 17.17
CA PRO A 100 5.63 9.83 18.10
C PRO A 100 4.36 9.03 17.78
N ASP A 101 3.36 9.68 17.20
CA ASP A 101 2.08 9.13 16.77
C ASP A 101 1.74 9.58 15.34
N LEU A 102 0.63 9.08 14.81
CA LEU A 102 0.17 9.46 13.47
C LEU A 102 -0.13 10.97 13.44
N PRO A 103 0.60 11.77 12.61
CA PRO A 103 0.38 13.21 12.54
C PRO A 103 -0.97 13.53 11.93
N THR A 104 -1.55 14.66 12.29
CA THR A 104 -2.75 15.21 11.66
C THR A 104 -2.44 15.85 10.31
N LEU A 105 -3.46 16.08 9.48
CA LEU A 105 -3.28 16.82 8.22
C LEU A 105 -2.76 18.24 8.46
N ASP A 106 -3.15 18.87 9.56
CA ASP A 106 -2.69 20.22 9.94
C ASP A 106 -1.18 20.21 10.26
N GLU A 107 -0.70 19.22 11.01
CA GLU A 107 0.74 19.05 11.31
C GLU A 107 1.58 18.77 10.07
N LEU A 108 0.99 18.18 9.04
CA LEU A 108 1.62 17.92 7.75
C LEU A 108 1.50 19.09 6.77
N GLY A 109 0.80 20.18 7.12
CA GLY A 109 0.51 21.30 6.22
C GLY A 109 -0.48 20.96 5.11
N LEU A 110 -1.29 19.90 5.28
CA LEU A 110 -2.22 19.36 4.28
C LEU A 110 -3.68 19.71 4.54
N SER A 111 -3.97 20.70 5.39
CA SER A 111 -5.33 21.11 5.81
C SER A 111 -6.27 21.44 4.66
N HIS A 112 -5.74 21.91 3.54
CA HIS A 112 -6.50 22.26 2.34
C HIS A 112 -7.13 21.03 1.64
N PHE A 113 -6.62 19.82 1.86
CA PHE A 113 -7.23 18.58 1.35
C PHE A 113 -8.55 18.22 2.05
N LYS A 114 -8.92 18.88 3.14
CA LYS A 114 -10.21 18.68 3.83
C LYS A 114 -11.41 19.23 3.05
N ALA A 115 -11.21 20.18 2.13
CA ALA A 115 -12.29 20.96 1.51
C ALA A 115 -12.91 20.31 0.26
N ASP A 116 -12.20 19.46 -0.47
CA ASP A 116 -12.66 18.99 -1.78
C ASP A 116 -13.48 17.68 -1.75
N GLY A 117 -13.65 17.05 -0.59
CA GLY A 117 -14.45 15.82 -0.43
C GLY A 117 -15.93 16.04 -0.15
N ALA A 118 -16.37 17.27 0.14
CA ALA A 118 -17.73 17.61 0.59
C ALA A 118 -18.51 18.53 -0.34
N ALA A 119 -18.09 18.75 -1.58
CA ALA A 119 -18.87 19.51 -2.55
C ALA A 119 -19.99 18.63 -3.12
N ASP A 120 -21.14 18.83 -2.56
CA ASP A 120 -22.50 18.66 -3.00
C ASP A 120 -22.68 18.23 -4.47
N ARG A 121 -23.07 16.98 -4.67
CA ARG A 121 -23.73 16.58 -5.92
C ARG A 121 -25.22 16.85 -5.74
N ASP A 122 -25.56 18.11 -5.85
CA ASP A 122 -26.96 18.51 -5.98
C ASP A 122 -27.53 18.00 -7.30
N THR A 123 -28.52 17.17 -7.20
CA THR A 123 -29.32 16.62 -8.29
C THR A 123 -30.29 17.69 -8.77
N THR A 124 -29.98 18.35 -9.87
CA THR A 124 -30.99 19.10 -10.64
C THR A 124 -31.33 18.36 -11.92
N PRO A 125 -32.62 18.25 -12.25
CA PRO A 125 -33.07 17.46 -13.40
C PRO A 125 -32.88 18.21 -14.71
N VAL A 126 -32.61 17.41 -15.74
CA VAL A 126 -32.46 17.79 -17.14
C VAL A 126 -33.71 18.54 -17.64
N GLY A 127 -33.54 19.78 -18.01
CA GLY A 127 -34.53 20.61 -18.70
C GLY A 127 -33.97 21.05 -20.07
N GLU A 128 -34.81 20.96 -21.05
CA GLU A 128 -34.66 21.05 -22.50
C GLU A 128 -33.78 22.18 -23.08
N ARG A 129 -33.08 21.77 -24.14
CA ARG A 129 -32.35 22.67 -25.06
C ARG A 129 -33.29 23.48 -25.92
N THR A 130 -33.09 24.80 -26.00
CA THR A 130 -33.40 25.57 -27.20
C THR A 130 -32.18 26.38 -27.62
N ALA A 131 -31.86 26.26 -28.92
CA ALA A 131 -30.73 26.89 -29.57
C ALA A 131 -31.05 28.33 -29.98
N SER A 132 -30.09 29.23 -29.87
CA SER A 132 -29.92 30.36 -30.81
C SER A 132 -28.54 31.03 -30.57
N ALA A 133 -27.73 31.14 -31.61
CA ALA A 133 -26.64 32.10 -31.78
C ALA A 133 -27.14 33.15 -32.79
N PRO A 134 -26.38 34.19 -33.19
CA PRO A 134 -25.08 34.72 -32.75
C PRO A 134 -25.03 36.29 -32.66
N ASP A 135 -23.83 36.81 -32.57
CA ASP A 135 -23.28 38.13 -32.98
C ASP A 135 -22.99 39.17 -31.88
N GLY A 136 -21.73 39.66 -31.94
CA GLY A 136 -21.43 41.06 -31.58
C GLY A 136 -20.15 41.33 -30.82
N GLU A 137 -19.12 41.74 -31.52
CA GLU A 137 -17.86 42.34 -31.12
C GLU A 137 -17.89 43.29 -29.91
N ASN A 138 -16.90 43.33 -29.00
CA ASN A 138 -15.95 44.45 -28.90
C ASN A 138 -14.96 44.35 -27.74
N ALA A 139 -13.75 44.67 -28.05
CA ALA A 139 -12.59 45.29 -27.38
C ALA A 139 -12.55 45.50 -25.88
N GLY A 140 -11.41 45.03 -25.27
CA GLY A 140 -10.47 45.81 -24.51
C GLY A 140 -10.76 46.02 -23.02
N ALA A 141 -10.16 45.18 -22.17
CA ALA A 141 -9.73 45.59 -20.85
C ALA A 141 -8.52 44.72 -20.43
N VAL A 142 -7.44 45.39 -20.10
CA VAL A 142 -6.20 44.78 -19.58
C VAL A 142 -6.46 44.43 -18.12
N ASP A 143 -6.40 43.12 -17.79
CA ASP A 143 -6.71 42.63 -16.46
C ASP A 143 -5.44 42.49 -15.61
N GLU A 144 -5.39 43.24 -14.52
CA GLU A 144 -4.38 43.21 -13.47
C GLU A 144 -4.60 42.04 -12.48
N SER A 145 -4.99 40.85 -12.91
CA SER A 145 -5.26 39.68 -12.04
C SER A 145 -4.12 38.62 -12.05
N ALA A 146 -2.98 38.91 -12.69
CA ALA A 146 -1.88 37.93 -12.86
C ALA A 146 -0.95 37.76 -11.61
N ALA A 147 -1.21 38.48 -10.49
CA ALA A 147 -0.32 38.42 -9.32
C ALA A 147 -0.78 37.51 -8.17
N ARG A 148 -2.03 36.98 -8.19
CA ARG A 148 -2.54 36.11 -7.11
C ARG A 148 -2.44 34.62 -7.36
N GLY A 149 -2.00 34.20 -8.55
CA GLY A 149 -1.95 32.78 -8.94
C GLY A 149 -0.65 32.04 -8.59
N LYS A 150 0.38 32.70 -8.02
CA LYS A 150 1.68 32.07 -7.79
C LYS A 150 1.92 31.53 -6.37
N GLU A 151 1.20 32.01 -5.36
CA GLU A 151 1.37 31.52 -3.99
C GLU A 151 0.64 30.19 -3.75
N GLY A 152 -0.54 29.96 -4.35
CA GLY A 152 -1.26 28.71 -4.24
C GLY A 152 -0.60 27.53 -4.97
N ALA A 153 0.07 27.77 -6.11
CA ALA A 153 0.70 26.71 -6.90
C ALA A 153 2.01 26.18 -6.29
N ALA A 154 2.69 26.95 -5.44
CA ALA A 154 3.88 26.52 -4.72
C ALA A 154 3.54 25.59 -3.55
N ASP A 155 2.40 25.83 -2.90
CA ASP A 155 1.92 25.04 -1.74
C ASP A 155 1.34 23.69 -2.17
N GLU A 156 0.59 23.64 -3.28
CA GLU A 156 0.15 22.38 -3.87
C GLU A 156 1.29 21.50 -4.40
N SER A 157 2.39 22.08 -4.88
CA SER A 157 3.57 21.34 -5.32
C SER A 157 4.32 20.72 -4.13
N ALA A 158 4.46 21.43 -3.03
CA ALA A 158 5.12 20.92 -1.83
C ALA A 158 4.37 19.73 -1.20
N ALA A 159 3.04 19.74 -1.28
CA ALA A 159 2.20 18.65 -0.79
C ALA A 159 2.31 17.37 -1.63
N ARG A 160 2.63 17.48 -2.92
CA ARG A 160 2.80 16.32 -3.81
C ARG A 160 4.11 15.57 -3.60
N ASP A 161 5.12 16.21 -3.04
CA ASP A 161 6.44 15.65 -2.78
C ASP A 161 6.61 15.15 -1.34
N LEU A 162 5.54 15.16 -0.54
CA LEU A 162 5.56 14.72 0.85
C LEU A 162 5.51 13.21 0.97
N TYR A 163 6.50 12.66 1.66
CA TYR A 163 6.51 11.27 2.13
C TYR A 163 6.08 11.20 3.59
N LEU A 164 5.29 10.20 3.91
CA LEU A 164 4.91 9.87 5.28
C LEU A 164 5.00 8.36 5.47
N TRP A 165 5.93 7.90 6.31
CA TRP A 165 6.13 6.50 6.61
C TRP A 165 5.88 6.19 8.07
N PRO A 166 5.08 5.16 8.40
CA PRO A 166 5.08 4.60 9.73
C PRO A 166 6.37 3.80 9.93
N GLU A 167 6.91 3.81 11.14
CA GLU A 167 8.05 2.97 11.50
C GLU A 167 7.77 1.49 11.23
N ARG A 168 6.54 1.05 11.50
CA ARG A 168 6.02 -0.30 11.24
C ARG A 168 4.62 -0.22 10.64
N GLY A 169 4.30 -1.12 9.75
CA GLY A 169 2.98 -1.13 9.13
C GLY A 169 2.67 -2.45 8.44
N SER A 170 1.47 -2.54 7.92
CA SER A 170 1.04 -3.66 7.09
C SER A 170 0.58 -3.12 5.74
N THR A 171 0.79 -3.91 4.69
CA THR A 171 0.28 -3.55 3.37
C THR A 171 -1.21 -3.82 3.31
N HIS A 172 -1.97 -2.76 3.15
CA HIS A 172 -3.39 -2.86 2.92
C HIS A 172 -3.62 -2.93 1.40
N TYR A 173 -4.16 -4.06 0.91
CA TYR A 173 -4.77 -4.12 -0.41
C TYR A 173 -3.91 -3.91 -1.65
N ARG A 174 -3.13 -4.68 -2.20
CA ARG A 174 -2.83 -4.74 -3.64
C ARG A 174 -1.52 -5.41 -4.05
N GLY A 175 -0.82 -6.03 -3.13
CA GLY A 175 0.35 -6.84 -3.50
C GLY A 175 1.48 -6.09 -4.25
N LYS A 176 1.40 -4.74 -4.32
CA LYS A 176 2.37 -3.93 -5.07
C LYS A 176 3.75 -3.92 -4.44
N ILE A 177 3.83 -3.85 -3.12
CA ILE A 177 5.13 -3.82 -2.43
C ILE A 177 5.96 -5.08 -2.71
N PRO A 178 5.43 -6.31 -2.57
CA PRO A 178 6.15 -7.51 -2.99
C PRO A 178 6.55 -7.52 -4.47
N GLN A 179 5.70 -6.98 -5.36
CA GLN A 179 6.01 -6.89 -6.78
C GLN A 179 7.17 -5.94 -7.05
N TYR A 180 7.16 -4.74 -6.47
CA TYR A 180 8.27 -3.79 -6.59
C TYR A 180 9.58 -4.37 -6.05
N PHE A 181 9.55 -5.12 -4.94
CA PHE A 181 10.73 -5.82 -4.44
C PHE A 181 11.23 -6.91 -5.39
N ALA A 182 10.33 -7.68 -5.98
CA ALA A 182 10.72 -8.71 -6.95
C ALA A 182 11.37 -8.09 -8.19
N GLU A 183 10.82 -7.02 -8.73
CA GLU A 183 11.39 -6.27 -9.84
C GLU A 183 12.74 -5.63 -9.47
N LEU A 184 12.85 -5.05 -8.26
CA LEU A 184 14.10 -4.46 -7.76
C LEU A 184 15.21 -5.51 -7.66
N LEU A 185 14.89 -6.70 -7.15
CA LEU A 185 15.83 -7.83 -7.10
C LEU A 185 16.25 -8.31 -8.48
N ASP A 186 15.30 -8.36 -9.42
CA ASP A 186 15.60 -8.74 -10.80
C ASP A 186 16.56 -7.76 -11.47
N MET A 187 16.27 -6.45 -11.35
CA MET A 187 17.17 -5.42 -11.85
C MET A 187 18.59 -5.50 -11.29
N THR A 188 18.73 -5.83 -10.00
CA THR A 188 20.07 -5.95 -9.38
C THR A 188 20.80 -7.21 -9.79
N ARG A 189 20.10 -8.29 -10.15
CA ARG A 189 20.70 -9.53 -10.62
C ARG A 189 21.09 -9.49 -12.10
N GLN A 190 20.38 -8.72 -12.91
CA GLN A 190 20.58 -8.64 -14.37
C GLN A 190 21.47 -7.46 -14.80
N GLN A 191 22.25 -6.90 -13.88
CA GLN A 191 23.26 -5.90 -14.28
C GLN A 191 24.26 -6.53 -15.31
N PRO A 192 24.61 -5.83 -16.40
CA PRO A 192 24.45 -4.41 -16.68
C PRO A 192 23.28 -4.07 -17.63
N THR A 193 22.27 -4.90 -17.75
CA THR A 193 21.18 -4.74 -18.73
C THR A 193 20.32 -3.49 -18.44
N TYR A 194 20.21 -3.09 -17.19
CA TYR A 194 19.43 -1.92 -16.77
C TYR A 194 20.32 -0.70 -16.54
N PRO A 195 19.86 0.51 -16.92
CA PRO A 195 20.53 1.75 -16.53
C PRO A 195 20.69 1.88 -15.01
N ALA A 196 21.83 2.37 -14.57
CA ALA A 196 22.20 2.43 -13.13
C ALA A 196 21.20 3.18 -12.23
N HIS A 197 20.40 4.11 -12.79
CA HIS A 197 19.40 4.87 -12.03
C HIS A 197 18.04 4.16 -11.89
N MET A 198 17.78 3.09 -12.66
CA MET A 198 16.47 2.42 -12.61
C MET A 198 16.11 1.83 -11.24
N PRO A 199 17.02 1.17 -10.50
CA PRO A 199 16.70 0.70 -9.15
C PRO A 199 16.28 1.83 -8.21
N ALA A 200 16.89 3.02 -8.32
CA ALA A 200 16.51 4.19 -7.53
C ALA A 200 15.11 4.70 -7.87
N CYS A 201 14.74 4.73 -9.15
CA CYS A 201 13.39 5.09 -9.59
C CYS A 201 12.35 4.09 -9.08
N LEU A 202 12.61 2.79 -9.19
CA LEU A 202 11.69 1.76 -8.73
C LEU A 202 11.55 1.76 -7.20
N LEU A 203 12.65 1.95 -6.47
CA LEU A 203 12.61 2.13 -5.01
C LEU A 203 11.78 3.36 -4.63
N THR A 204 11.97 4.48 -5.33
CA THR A 204 11.17 5.70 -5.11
C THR A 204 9.69 5.42 -5.27
N LEU A 205 9.28 4.73 -6.35
CA LEU A 205 7.88 4.33 -6.56
C LEU A 205 7.35 3.40 -5.44
N LEU A 206 8.17 2.45 -4.97
CA LEU A 206 7.81 1.57 -3.85
C LEU A 206 7.52 2.39 -2.59
N LEU A 207 8.42 3.31 -2.25
CA LEU A 207 8.33 4.12 -1.03
C LEU A 207 7.20 5.17 -1.12
N MET A 208 6.96 5.74 -2.30
CA MET A 208 5.78 6.56 -2.57
C MET A 208 4.47 5.78 -2.38
N GLN A 209 4.44 4.50 -2.78
CA GLN A 209 3.27 3.66 -2.55
C GLN A 209 3.00 3.45 -1.05
N VAL A 210 4.04 3.21 -0.23
CA VAL A 210 3.90 3.12 1.23
C VAL A 210 3.38 4.44 1.81
N SER A 211 3.96 5.55 1.38
CA SER A 211 3.54 6.89 1.80
C SER A 211 2.07 7.16 1.47
N ARG A 212 1.65 6.84 0.24
CA ARG A 212 0.27 7.01 -0.18
C ARG A 212 -0.71 6.18 0.66
N GLU A 213 -0.39 4.91 0.92
CA GLU A 213 -1.23 4.05 1.76
C GLU A 213 -1.34 4.59 3.20
N THR A 214 -0.29 5.20 3.71
CA THR A 214 -0.29 5.86 5.03
C THR A 214 -1.13 7.13 5.02
N GLN A 215 -1.01 7.98 4.00
CA GLN A 215 -1.80 9.21 3.85
C GLN A 215 -3.29 8.91 3.62
N GLU A 216 -3.62 7.89 2.81
CA GLU A 216 -5.01 7.42 2.64
C GLU A 216 -5.61 6.98 3.99
N SER A 217 -4.81 6.37 4.86
CA SER A 217 -5.24 5.99 6.21
C SER A 217 -5.51 7.19 7.12
N LEU A 218 -4.78 8.30 6.96
CA LEU A 218 -5.04 9.57 7.65
C LEU A 218 -6.40 10.15 7.26
N VAL A 219 -6.63 10.29 5.96
CA VAL A 219 -7.90 10.85 5.44
C VAL A 219 -9.09 10.00 5.89
N VAL A 220 -8.91 8.67 5.97
CA VAL A 220 -9.94 7.75 6.45
C VAL A 220 -10.16 7.87 7.96
N GLN A 221 -9.13 8.10 8.77
CA GLN A 221 -9.27 8.31 10.22
C GLN A 221 -9.95 9.64 10.54
N GLU A 222 -9.68 10.71 9.81
CA GLU A 222 -10.38 11.99 9.98
C GLU A 222 -11.85 11.95 9.52
N ASN A 223 -12.20 11.01 8.62
CA ASN A 223 -13.57 10.79 8.15
C ASN A 223 -14.33 9.68 8.92
N ASP A 224 -13.95 9.37 10.16
CA ASP A 224 -14.63 8.40 11.03
C ASP A 224 -14.95 7.06 10.33
N LEU A 225 -13.89 6.29 9.98
CA LEU A 225 -14.15 4.90 9.58
C LEU A 225 -14.83 4.16 10.73
N PRO A 226 -16.08 3.73 10.60
CA PRO A 226 -16.77 3.05 11.68
C PRO A 226 -15.92 1.88 12.19
N PRO A 227 -15.68 1.75 13.53
CA PRO A 227 -14.86 0.68 14.10
C PRO A 227 -15.30 -0.72 13.69
N ILE A 228 -16.58 -0.85 13.30
CA ILE A 228 -17.14 -2.10 12.79
C ILE A 228 -16.49 -2.54 11.48
N LEU A 229 -16.15 -1.63 10.56
CA LEU A 229 -15.50 -1.99 9.31
C LEU A 229 -14.12 -2.61 9.52
N ASN A 230 -13.35 -2.11 10.48
CA ASN A 230 -12.08 -2.69 10.87
C ASN A 230 -12.24 -4.12 11.45
N LYS A 231 -13.28 -4.34 12.27
CA LYS A 231 -13.59 -5.66 12.81
C LYS A 231 -14.02 -6.64 11.71
N VAL A 232 -14.91 -6.20 10.83
CA VAL A 232 -15.42 -7.02 9.71
C VAL A 232 -14.29 -7.38 8.74
N THR A 233 -13.45 -6.45 8.35
CA THR A 233 -12.34 -6.74 7.42
C THR A 233 -11.28 -7.64 8.04
N LYS A 234 -10.99 -7.52 9.34
CA LYS A 234 -10.11 -8.43 10.06
C LYS A 234 -10.71 -9.85 10.11
N TRP A 235 -12.00 -9.96 10.41
CA TRP A 235 -12.72 -11.23 10.41
C TRP A 235 -12.75 -11.87 9.01
N MET A 236 -13.00 -11.08 7.96
CA MET A 236 -12.94 -11.56 6.56
C MET A 236 -11.57 -12.19 6.25
N ARG A 237 -10.48 -11.53 6.64
CA ARG A 237 -9.11 -12.06 6.43
C ARG A 237 -8.85 -13.39 7.13
N SER A 238 -9.38 -13.54 8.35
CA SER A 238 -9.22 -14.78 9.13
C SER A 238 -10.11 -15.92 8.64
N ASN A 239 -11.02 -15.67 7.69
CA ASN A 239 -12.01 -16.62 7.20
C ASN A 239 -12.07 -16.69 5.66
N LEU A 240 -10.97 -16.39 4.96
CA LEU A 240 -10.96 -16.32 3.49
C LEU A 240 -11.31 -17.65 2.83
N ASP A 241 -10.93 -18.76 3.45
CA ASP A 241 -11.16 -20.13 3.00
C ASP A 241 -12.60 -20.60 3.23
N ASN A 242 -13.36 -19.91 4.08
CA ASN A 242 -14.75 -20.26 4.40
C ASN A 242 -15.74 -19.62 3.42
N ASP A 243 -16.93 -20.21 3.32
CA ASP A 243 -18.05 -19.62 2.57
C ASP A 243 -18.68 -18.48 3.38
N ILE A 244 -18.05 -17.30 3.32
CA ILE A 244 -18.52 -16.11 4.01
C ILE A 244 -19.29 -15.19 3.06
N SER A 245 -20.33 -14.59 3.60
CA SER A 245 -21.19 -13.64 2.89
C SER A 245 -21.46 -12.41 3.74
N MET A 246 -22.05 -11.39 3.12
CA MET A 246 -22.55 -10.21 3.83
C MET A 246 -23.52 -10.60 4.96
N PHE A 247 -24.36 -11.61 4.76
CA PHE A 247 -25.33 -12.07 5.76
C PHE A 247 -24.64 -12.68 6.98
N TYR A 248 -23.61 -13.52 6.75
CA TYR A 248 -22.81 -14.09 7.84
C TYR A 248 -22.05 -13.02 8.61
N ALA A 249 -21.42 -12.05 7.91
CA ALA A 249 -20.77 -10.94 8.56
C ALA A 249 -21.74 -10.08 9.38
N ALA A 250 -22.92 -9.80 8.83
CA ALA A 250 -23.95 -9.05 9.53
C ALA A 250 -24.42 -9.77 10.81
N ALA A 251 -24.63 -11.09 10.74
CA ALA A 251 -25.02 -11.91 11.89
C ALA A 251 -23.91 -11.96 12.95
N GLU A 252 -22.64 -12.18 12.54
CA GLU A 252 -21.48 -12.24 13.44
C GLU A 252 -21.29 -10.98 14.28
N PHE A 253 -21.51 -9.82 13.67
CA PHE A 253 -21.30 -8.53 14.31
C PHE A 253 -22.60 -7.84 14.82
N ASN A 254 -23.75 -8.52 14.75
CA ASN A 254 -25.05 -8.01 15.16
C ASN A 254 -25.47 -6.71 14.45
N TYR A 255 -25.26 -6.65 13.13
CA TYR A 255 -25.70 -5.55 12.26
C TYR A 255 -26.66 -6.04 11.19
N SER A 256 -27.43 -5.12 10.58
CA SER A 256 -28.20 -5.49 9.39
C SER A 256 -27.30 -5.59 8.16
N PRO A 257 -27.56 -6.53 7.22
CA PRO A 257 -26.82 -6.64 5.98
C PRO A 257 -26.81 -5.36 5.16
N ASP A 258 -27.94 -4.63 5.12
CA ASP A 258 -28.06 -3.37 4.38
C ASP A 258 -27.18 -2.28 4.98
N TYR A 259 -27.12 -2.19 6.31
CA TYR A 259 -26.25 -1.23 6.98
C TYR A 259 -24.77 -1.51 6.68
N LEU A 260 -24.32 -2.75 6.83
CA LEU A 260 -22.94 -3.10 6.47
C LEU A 260 -22.66 -2.86 4.99
N ALA A 261 -23.60 -3.21 4.09
CA ALA A 261 -23.45 -2.95 2.66
C ALA A 261 -23.32 -1.46 2.36
N SER A 262 -24.08 -0.61 3.05
CA SER A 262 -23.98 0.84 2.92
C SER A 262 -22.62 1.36 3.38
N LEU A 263 -22.10 0.85 4.49
CA LEU A 263 -20.76 1.19 4.98
C LEU A 263 -19.66 0.77 4.00
N PHE A 264 -19.71 -0.45 3.43
CA PHE A 264 -18.74 -0.88 2.42
C PHE A 264 -18.76 0.02 1.19
N ARG A 265 -19.94 0.41 0.69
CA ARG A 265 -20.06 1.34 -0.44
C ARG A 265 -19.52 2.73 -0.10
N LYS A 266 -19.86 3.24 1.10
CA LYS A 266 -19.47 4.58 1.54
C LYS A 266 -17.97 4.70 1.72
N TYR A 267 -17.34 3.77 2.44
CA TYR A 267 -15.95 3.90 2.88
C TYR A 267 -14.94 3.17 1.98
N PHE A 268 -15.31 2.03 1.40
CA PHE A 268 -14.42 1.28 0.49
C PHE A 268 -14.76 1.46 -0.99
N HIS A 269 -15.86 2.19 -1.31
CA HIS A 269 -16.34 2.42 -2.68
C HIS A 269 -16.55 1.13 -3.47
N MET A 270 -16.83 0.02 -2.78
CA MET A 270 -17.08 -1.29 -3.38
C MET A 270 -18.04 -2.13 -2.53
N SER A 271 -18.54 -3.23 -3.11
CA SER A 271 -19.36 -4.19 -2.36
C SER A 271 -18.50 -5.10 -1.47
N PHE A 272 -19.11 -5.67 -0.43
CA PHE A 272 -18.50 -6.71 0.42
C PHE A 272 -17.89 -7.85 -0.40
N THR A 273 -18.65 -8.39 -1.36
CA THR A 273 -18.18 -9.48 -2.24
C THR A 273 -16.97 -9.06 -3.07
N ARG A 274 -16.95 -7.83 -3.56
CA ARG A 274 -15.79 -7.31 -4.30
C ARG A 274 -14.58 -7.20 -3.40
N CYS A 275 -14.74 -6.70 -2.18
CA CYS A 275 -13.69 -6.62 -1.18
C CYS A 275 -13.15 -8.02 -0.82
N LEU A 276 -14.03 -8.98 -0.56
CA LEU A 276 -13.69 -10.38 -0.27
C LEU A 276 -12.90 -11.01 -1.43
N ASN A 277 -13.37 -10.83 -2.66
CA ASN A 277 -12.69 -11.37 -3.84
C ASN A 277 -11.28 -10.79 -4.00
N LEU A 278 -11.08 -9.50 -3.74
CA LEU A 278 -9.74 -8.89 -3.77
C LEU A 278 -8.81 -9.54 -2.74
N MET A 279 -9.29 -9.74 -1.51
CA MET A 279 -8.51 -10.40 -0.45
C MET A 279 -8.15 -11.84 -0.83
N ARG A 280 -9.10 -12.59 -1.36
CA ARG A 280 -8.90 -13.97 -1.84
C ARG A 280 -7.89 -14.05 -2.99
N ILE A 281 -7.95 -13.11 -3.94
CA ILE A 281 -6.98 -13.05 -5.04
C ILE A 281 -5.58 -12.75 -4.53
N ASP A 282 -5.44 -11.86 -3.56
CA ASP A 282 -4.11 -11.57 -2.99
C ASP A 282 -3.53 -12.78 -2.24
N ALA A 283 -4.35 -13.53 -1.51
CA ALA A 283 -3.94 -14.79 -0.91
C ALA A 283 -3.55 -15.83 -1.98
N ALA A 284 -4.34 -15.96 -3.05
CA ALA A 284 -4.04 -16.89 -4.15
C ALA A 284 -2.75 -16.53 -4.88
N LYS A 285 -2.46 -15.26 -5.10
CA LYS A 285 -1.18 -14.79 -5.69
C LYS A 285 0.01 -15.28 -4.86
N ALA A 286 -0.06 -15.11 -3.54
CA ALA A 286 0.99 -15.58 -2.64
C ALA A 286 1.17 -17.10 -2.74
N MET A 287 0.08 -17.88 -2.74
CA MET A 287 0.14 -19.34 -2.85
C MET A 287 0.70 -19.81 -4.21
N LEU A 288 0.29 -19.19 -5.31
CA LEU A 288 0.75 -19.56 -6.66
C LEU A 288 2.25 -19.35 -6.86
N VAL A 289 2.84 -18.41 -6.14
CA VAL A 289 4.27 -18.07 -6.24
C VAL A 289 5.11 -18.84 -5.22
N SER A 290 4.68 -18.90 -3.95
CA SER A 290 5.48 -19.48 -2.85
C SER A 290 5.28 -21.00 -2.67
N GLN A 291 4.15 -21.51 -3.10
CA GLN A 291 3.78 -22.92 -2.97
C GLN A 291 3.62 -23.54 -4.36
N ASN A 292 4.20 -24.72 -4.56
CA ASN A 292 4.02 -25.42 -5.85
C ASN A 292 2.61 -26.03 -5.97
N CYS A 293 1.58 -25.23 -5.71
CA CYS A 293 0.18 -25.63 -5.78
C CYS A 293 -0.38 -25.47 -7.21
N SER A 294 -1.37 -26.28 -7.55
CA SER A 294 -2.14 -26.10 -8.79
C SER A 294 -3.05 -24.88 -8.73
N ILE A 295 -3.49 -24.40 -9.89
CA ILE A 295 -4.47 -23.30 -9.97
C ILE A 295 -5.76 -23.65 -9.22
N LYS A 296 -6.19 -24.91 -9.35
CA LYS A 296 -7.37 -25.44 -8.67
C LYS A 296 -7.22 -25.45 -7.15
N GLU A 297 -6.09 -25.93 -6.64
CA GLU A 297 -5.79 -25.90 -5.19
C GLU A 297 -5.76 -24.47 -4.66
N ALA A 298 -5.10 -23.53 -5.34
CA ALA A 298 -5.09 -22.14 -4.95
C ALA A 298 -6.51 -21.53 -4.89
N ALA A 299 -7.36 -21.84 -5.89
CA ALA A 299 -8.74 -21.37 -5.91
C ALA A 299 -9.53 -21.82 -4.67
N TYR A 300 -9.54 -23.14 -4.41
CA TYR A 300 -10.31 -23.69 -3.29
C TYR A 300 -9.74 -23.30 -1.92
N SER A 301 -8.43 -23.31 -1.75
CA SER A 301 -7.79 -22.89 -0.49
C SER A 301 -8.00 -21.40 -0.17
N CYS A 302 -8.32 -20.59 -1.17
CA CYS A 302 -8.70 -19.19 -0.96
C CYS A 302 -10.22 -18.98 -0.91
N GLY A 303 -11.02 -20.05 -0.82
CA GLY A 303 -12.47 -19.98 -0.62
C GLY A 303 -13.28 -19.63 -1.88
N PHE A 304 -12.73 -19.81 -3.08
CA PHE A 304 -13.54 -19.67 -4.29
C PHE A 304 -14.42 -20.92 -4.51
N PRO A 305 -15.70 -20.74 -4.85
CA PRO A 305 -16.64 -21.86 -5.00
C PRO A 305 -16.31 -22.77 -6.20
N ASP A 306 -15.68 -22.22 -7.23
CA ASP A 306 -15.25 -22.95 -8.41
C ASP A 306 -14.07 -22.27 -9.13
N GLU A 307 -13.33 -23.09 -9.87
CA GLU A 307 -12.13 -22.65 -10.59
C GLU A 307 -12.44 -21.67 -11.73
N LYS A 308 -13.58 -21.78 -12.40
CA LYS A 308 -13.95 -20.89 -13.51
C LYS A 308 -14.21 -19.47 -13.01
N TYR A 309 -14.95 -19.37 -11.89
CA TYR A 309 -15.20 -18.09 -11.24
C TYR A 309 -13.89 -17.48 -10.73
N PHE A 310 -13.02 -18.28 -10.11
CA PHE A 310 -11.67 -17.85 -9.70
C PHE A 310 -10.89 -17.28 -10.88
N MET A 311 -10.75 -18.02 -11.99
CA MET A 311 -9.99 -17.58 -13.16
C MET A 311 -10.52 -16.27 -13.73
N LYS A 312 -11.86 -16.10 -13.78
CA LYS A 312 -12.50 -14.87 -14.22
C LYS A 312 -12.11 -13.70 -13.32
N VAL A 313 -12.33 -13.83 -12.00
CA VAL A 313 -12.04 -12.78 -11.02
C VAL A 313 -10.54 -12.47 -10.98
N PHE A 314 -9.68 -13.48 -11.02
CA PHE A 314 -8.23 -13.30 -11.06
C PHE A 314 -7.81 -12.45 -12.27
N ARG A 315 -8.30 -12.78 -13.47
CA ARG A 315 -7.99 -12.03 -14.67
C ARG A 315 -8.52 -10.59 -14.61
N GLU A 316 -9.71 -10.37 -14.06
CA GLU A 316 -10.27 -9.03 -13.87
C GLU A 316 -9.45 -8.17 -12.91
N VAL A 317 -8.90 -8.78 -11.86
CA VAL A 317 -8.15 -8.08 -10.81
C VAL A 317 -6.68 -7.88 -11.18
N VAL A 318 -6.04 -8.91 -11.73
CA VAL A 318 -4.59 -8.96 -11.98
C VAL A 318 -4.22 -8.57 -13.41
N GLY A 319 -5.19 -8.60 -14.35
CA GLY A 319 -4.95 -8.30 -15.76
C GLY A 319 -4.41 -9.48 -16.58
N MET A 320 -4.06 -10.61 -15.93
CA MET A 320 -3.56 -11.82 -16.59
C MET A 320 -4.16 -13.07 -15.96
N THR A 321 -4.00 -14.23 -16.64
CA THR A 321 -4.51 -15.50 -16.12
C THR A 321 -3.67 -16.00 -14.94
N PRO A 322 -4.24 -16.80 -14.00
CA PRO A 322 -3.47 -17.41 -12.90
C PRO A 322 -2.27 -18.24 -13.38
N THR A 323 -2.42 -18.95 -14.48
CA THR A 323 -1.34 -19.74 -15.10
C THR A 323 -0.21 -18.87 -15.62
N ALA A 324 -0.54 -17.77 -16.32
CA ALA A 324 0.46 -16.81 -16.78
C ALA A 324 1.17 -16.17 -15.59
N TYR A 325 0.42 -15.78 -14.56
CA TYR A 325 0.95 -15.23 -13.32
C TYR A 325 1.92 -16.20 -12.64
N LYS A 326 1.51 -17.46 -12.44
CA LYS A 326 2.35 -18.49 -11.86
C LYS A 326 3.63 -18.69 -12.67
N ASN A 327 3.53 -18.85 -14.00
CA ASN A 327 4.70 -19.06 -14.87
C ASN A 327 5.66 -17.88 -14.87
N THR A 328 5.16 -16.66 -14.73
CA THR A 328 6.00 -15.46 -14.68
C THR A 328 6.73 -15.34 -13.35
N TYR A 329 6.03 -15.53 -12.24
CA TYR A 329 6.56 -15.19 -10.91
C TYR A 329 7.13 -16.39 -10.14
N PHE A 330 6.67 -17.62 -10.40
CA PHE A 330 7.21 -18.84 -9.76
C PHE A 330 8.67 -19.11 -10.11
N LYS A 331 9.10 -18.77 -11.32
CA LYS A 331 10.52 -18.91 -11.74
C LYS A 331 11.46 -18.02 -10.93
N TYR A 332 10.99 -16.88 -10.48
CA TYR A 332 11.82 -15.93 -9.72
C TYR A 332 12.01 -16.30 -8.24
N GLU A 333 11.19 -17.20 -7.69
CA GLU A 333 11.35 -17.65 -6.29
C GLU A 333 12.19 -18.90 -6.13
N ASN A 334 12.40 -19.69 -7.19
CA ASN A 334 13.13 -20.96 -7.15
C ASN A 334 14.53 -20.89 -7.83
N MET A 335 14.96 -19.73 -8.26
CA MET A 335 16.33 -19.42 -8.68
C MET A 335 17.07 -18.69 -7.54
#